data_75f69da309c306a08bcb532510033c0b
#
_entry.id   75f69da309c306a08bcb532510033c0b
#
_cell.length_a   1.000
_cell.length_b   1.000
_cell.length_c   1.000
_cell.angle_alpha   90.00
_cell.angle_beta   90.00
_cell.angle_gamma   90.00
#
_symmetry.space_group_name_H-M   'P 1'
#
loop_
_entity.id
_entity.type
_entity.pdbx_description
1 polymer ?
#
loop_
_entity_poly.entity_id
_entity_poly.type
_entity_poly.pdbx_seq_one_letter_code
_entity_poly.pdbx_strand_id
1 'polypeptide(L)'
;HASILPKWRGAAPIQRSIMSQDKETGISVMKINEKLDEGDISHIFKINIAENENAKNLSEKLSALASENISQIIDSIFDKEVSFKCQDHSKATYAKKISKIEGLIDWKDSAENIIGKINGLYPYPGGYFLFQGERYKILKAVKSFSEEKPGKVITNELEISCGTNSIKVLEIQREGKKSQKINEFLTGSQIKKGTNLLDV
;
A
#
# COMPACT_ATOMS: atom_id res chain seq x y z
N HIS A 1 -0.46 16.81 6.33
CA HIS A 1 -0.62 15.38 6.61
C HIS A 1 -1.22 14.66 5.41
N ALA A 2 -0.64 13.51 5.04
CA ALA A 2 -1.01 12.78 3.82
C ALA A 2 -2.20 11.83 4.01
N SER A 3 -3.29 12.35 4.56
CA SER A 3 -4.60 11.69 4.63
C SER A 3 -5.73 12.70 4.76
N ILE A 4 -6.95 12.23 4.65
CA ILE A 4 -8.17 12.98 4.98
C ILE A 4 -8.43 12.82 6.49
N LEU A 5 -7.83 13.71 7.30
CA LEU A 5 -8.02 13.66 8.75
C LEU A 5 -9.51 13.80 9.15
N PRO A 6 -9.94 13.11 10.22
CA PRO A 6 -9.17 12.41 11.24
C PRO A 6 -8.78 10.97 10.89
N LYS A 7 -9.00 10.51 9.66
CA LYS A 7 -8.60 9.17 9.22
C LYS A 7 -7.08 9.11 9.02
N TRP A 8 -6.47 8.01 9.47
CA TRP A 8 -5.06 7.71 9.30
C TRP A 8 -4.10 8.70 9.95
N ARG A 9 -4.36 9.13 11.19
CA ARG A 9 -3.36 9.82 12.02
C ARG A 9 -2.13 8.96 12.21
N GLY A 10 -0.93 9.51 12.15
CA GLY A 10 0.32 8.80 12.44
C GLY A 10 1.28 8.66 11.28
N ALA A 11 2.16 7.63 11.36
CA ALA A 11 3.41 7.58 10.61
C ALA A 11 3.29 7.11 9.14
N ALA A 12 2.24 6.36 8.78
CA ALA A 12 2.17 5.68 7.48
C ALA A 12 0.79 5.79 6.80
N PRO A 13 0.20 6.99 6.69
CA PRO A 13 -1.16 7.15 6.15
C PRO A 13 -1.29 6.66 4.70
N ILE A 14 -0.29 6.91 3.85
CA ILE A 14 -0.29 6.53 2.43
C ILE A 14 -0.34 5.00 2.29
N GLN A 15 0.54 4.31 3.01
CA GLN A 15 0.60 2.84 2.97
C GLN A 15 -0.70 2.22 3.51
N ARG A 16 -1.19 2.71 4.64
CA ARG A 16 -2.40 2.18 5.29
C ARG A 16 -3.65 2.40 4.45
N SER A 17 -3.80 3.54 3.78
CA SER A 17 -4.95 3.79 2.90
C SER A 17 -4.99 2.81 1.72
N ILE A 18 -3.85 2.50 1.09
CA ILE A 18 -3.77 1.50 0.01
C ILE A 18 -4.03 0.09 0.55
N MET A 19 -3.37 -0.30 1.65
CA MET A 19 -3.56 -1.62 2.25
C MET A 19 -5.01 -1.87 2.67
N SER A 20 -5.72 -0.81 3.07
CA SER A 20 -7.15 -0.86 3.43
C SER A 20 -8.08 -0.70 2.23
N GLN A 21 -7.55 -0.57 1.02
CA GLN A 21 -8.32 -0.46 -0.22
C GLN A 21 -9.26 0.75 -0.23
N ASP A 22 -8.83 1.85 0.40
CA ASP A 22 -9.56 3.10 0.36
C ASP A 22 -9.72 3.58 -1.08
N LYS A 23 -10.85 4.20 -1.38
CA LYS A 23 -11.12 4.72 -2.73
C LYS A 23 -10.62 6.14 -2.92
N GLU A 24 -10.51 6.89 -1.83
CA GLU A 24 -9.99 8.26 -1.82
C GLU A 24 -9.00 8.47 -0.67
N THR A 25 -8.10 9.39 -0.86
CA THR A 25 -7.20 9.95 0.15
C THR A 25 -6.98 11.43 -0.14
N GLY A 26 -6.04 12.07 0.53
CA GLY A 26 -5.77 13.46 0.28
C GLY A 26 -4.70 14.03 1.18
N ILE A 27 -4.69 15.35 1.26
CA ILE A 27 -3.82 16.11 2.14
C ILE A 27 -4.68 16.97 3.05
N SER A 28 -4.41 16.92 4.34
CA SER A 28 -4.98 17.80 5.34
C SER A 28 -3.92 18.80 5.81
N VAL A 29 -4.25 20.08 5.76
CA VAL A 29 -3.45 21.17 6.34
C VAL A 29 -4.01 21.47 7.72
N MET A 30 -3.20 21.26 8.76
CA MET A 30 -3.64 21.36 10.15
C MET A 30 -2.63 22.13 11.00
N LYS A 31 -3.08 22.64 12.13
CA LYS A 31 -2.21 23.15 13.20
C LYS A 31 -1.47 22.01 13.87
N ILE A 32 -0.23 22.25 14.25
CA ILE A 32 0.52 21.32 15.10
C ILE A 32 0.14 21.59 16.55
N ASN A 33 -0.15 20.52 17.29
CA ASN A 33 -0.37 20.54 18.73
C ASN A 33 0.45 19.42 19.42
N GLU A 34 0.28 19.22 20.72
CA GLU A 34 1.00 18.21 21.49
C GLU A 34 0.61 16.77 21.16
N LYS A 35 -0.58 16.59 20.60
CA LYS A 35 -1.11 15.26 20.27
C LYS A 35 -0.89 14.93 18.81
N LEU A 36 -0.76 13.64 18.52
CA LEU A 36 -0.43 13.13 17.21
C LEU A 36 -1.55 13.43 16.18
N ASP A 37 -1.29 14.34 15.25
CA ASP A 37 -2.14 14.71 14.11
C ASP A 37 -3.59 15.06 14.50
N GLU A 38 -3.79 15.67 15.67
CA GLU A 38 -5.10 16.05 16.22
C GLU A 38 -5.44 17.53 16.09
N GLY A 39 -4.55 18.33 15.52
CA GLY A 39 -4.76 19.77 15.39
C GLY A 39 -5.91 20.14 14.46
N ASP A 40 -6.44 21.34 14.66
CA ASP A 40 -7.51 21.87 13.84
C ASP A 40 -7.11 21.97 12.37
N ILE A 41 -8.03 21.64 11.48
CA ILE A 41 -7.81 21.57 10.04
C ILE A 41 -8.26 22.86 9.37
N SER A 42 -7.41 23.41 8.50
CA SER A 42 -7.76 24.54 7.64
C SER A 42 -8.28 24.09 6.27
N HIS A 43 -7.58 23.15 5.62
CA HIS A 43 -7.90 22.69 4.26
C HIS A 43 -7.76 21.17 4.13
N ILE A 44 -8.59 20.59 3.26
CA ILE A 44 -8.47 19.21 2.84
C ILE A 44 -8.56 19.18 1.32
N PHE A 45 -7.54 18.61 0.68
CA PHE A 45 -7.51 18.32 -0.77
C PHE A 45 -7.61 16.83 -0.97
N LYS A 46 -8.55 16.40 -1.79
CA LYS A 46 -8.84 14.98 -2.01
C LYS A 46 -8.38 14.53 -3.39
N ILE A 47 -7.93 13.29 -3.47
CA ILE A 47 -7.68 12.57 -4.73
C ILE A 47 -8.20 11.14 -4.64
N ASN A 48 -8.58 10.56 -5.78
CA ASN A 48 -8.93 9.15 -5.86
C ASN A 48 -7.66 8.29 -5.87
N ILE A 49 -7.74 7.14 -5.21
CA ILE A 49 -6.74 6.07 -5.32
C ILE A 49 -7.16 5.20 -6.49
N ALA A 50 -6.31 5.13 -7.52
CA ALA A 50 -6.58 4.31 -8.69
C ALA A 50 -6.48 2.81 -8.36
N GLU A 51 -7.15 1.99 -9.15
CA GLU A 51 -6.98 0.54 -9.08
C GLU A 51 -5.51 0.17 -9.32
N ASN A 52 -4.97 -0.70 -8.49
CA ASN A 52 -3.55 -1.10 -8.51
C ASN A 52 -2.55 0.05 -8.26
N GLU A 53 -2.97 1.16 -7.68
CA GLU A 53 -2.09 2.24 -7.22
C GLU A 53 -1.13 1.72 -6.16
N ASN A 54 0.16 2.06 -6.26
CA ASN A 54 1.13 1.73 -5.22
C ASN A 54 1.52 2.96 -4.39
N ALA A 55 2.12 2.71 -3.22
CA ALA A 55 2.44 3.78 -2.27
C ALA A 55 3.44 4.80 -2.82
N LYS A 56 4.36 4.39 -3.69
CA LYS A 56 5.31 5.31 -4.32
C LYS A 56 4.58 6.30 -5.24
N ASN A 57 3.77 5.80 -6.17
CA ASN A 57 3.04 6.64 -7.11
C ASN A 57 2.04 7.56 -6.38
N LEU A 58 1.33 7.03 -5.38
CA LEU A 58 0.41 7.83 -4.57
C LEU A 58 1.14 8.93 -3.80
N SER A 59 2.32 8.63 -3.24
CA SER A 59 3.16 9.63 -2.56
C SER A 59 3.59 10.76 -3.50
N GLU A 60 3.98 10.44 -4.73
CA GLU A 60 4.35 11.43 -5.75
C GLU A 60 3.16 12.33 -6.11
N LYS A 61 1.96 11.76 -6.30
CA LYS A 61 0.73 12.52 -6.56
C LYS A 61 0.35 13.44 -5.41
N LEU A 62 0.43 12.95 -4.18
CA LEU A 62 0.13 13.75 -2.98
C LEU A 62 1.15 14.87 -2.78
N SER A 63 2.43 14.62 -3.10
CA SER A 63 3.47 15.65 -3.06
C SER A 63 3.23 16.76 -4.09
N ALA A 64 2.85 16.40 -5.32
CA ALA A 64 2.47 17.37 -6.34
C ALA A 64 1.26 18.21 -5.89
N LEU A 65 0.21 17.55 -5.41
CA LEU A 65 -0.99 18.23 -4.88
C LEU A 65 -0.66 19.22 -3.76
N ALA A 66 0.26 18.85 -2.85
CA ALA A 66 0.73 19.75 -1.80
C ALA A 66 1.46 20.96 -2.38
N SER A 67 2.39 20.72 -3.31
CA SER A 67 3.21 21.77 -3.91
C SER A 67 2.40 22.79 -4.70
N GLU A 68 1.35 22.36 -5.38
CA GLU A 68 0.46 23.23 -6.16
C GLU A 68 -0.37 24.17 -5.28
N ASN A 69 -0.67 23.77 -4.06
CA ASN A 69 -1.61 24.51 -3.19
C ASN A 69 -0.94 25.25 -2.04
N ILE A 70 0.31 24.90 -1.66
CA ILE A 70 0.90 25.35 -0.39
C ILE A 70 1.07 26.88 -0.30
N SER A 71 1.45 27.56 -1.39
CA SER A 71 1.64 29.02 -1.39
C SER A 71 0.33 29.74 -1.10
N GLN A 72 -0.73 29.39 -1.80
CA GLN A 72 -2.06 29.98 -1.61
C GLN A 72 -2.59 29.75 -0.20
N ILE A 73 -2.35 28.54 0.36
CA ILE A 73 -2.76 28.22 1.73
C ILE A 73 -2.02 29.08 2.74
N ILE A 74 -0.71 29.26 2.57
CA ILE A 74 0.12 30.09 3.46
C ILE A 74 -0.37 31.54 3.41
N ASP A 75 -0.58 32.11 2.23
CA ASP A 75 -1.06 33.46 2.05
C ASP A 75 -2.41 33.63 2.77
N SER A 76 -3.37 32.74 2.56
CA SER A 76 -4.69 32.81 3.21
C SER A 76 -4.63 32.70 4.74
N ILE A 77 -3.65 31.94 5.28
CA ILE A 77 -3.42 31.85 6.73
C ILE A 77 -2.86 33.17 7.27
N PHE A 78 -1.90 33.80 6.58
CA PHE A 78 -1.32 35.09 6.98
C PHE A 78 -2.35 36.20 6.94
N ASP A 79 -3.21 36.24 5.92
CA ASP A 79 -4.27 37.21 5.75
C ASP A 79 -5.46 36.99 6.70
N LYS A 80 -5.42 35.95 7.53
CA LYS A 80 -6.48 35.55 8.47
C LYS A 80 -7.83 35.26 7.80
N GLU A 81 -7.80 34.84 6.54
CA GLU A 81 -9.00 34.49 5.78
C GLU A 81 -9.47 33.05 6.01
N VAL A 82 -8.66 32.26 6.75
CA VAL A 82 -8.90 30.85 6.97
C VAL A 82 -9.50 30.56 8.33
N SER A 83 -10.59 29.82 8.35
CA SER A 83 -11.13 29.24 9.58
C SER A 83 -10.56 27.83 9.83
N PHE A 84 -10.12 27.58 11.05
CA PHE A 84 -9.69 26.26 11.49
C PHE A 84 -10.85 25.53 12.16
N LYS A 85 -11.05 24.26 11.79
CA LYS A 85 -12.12 23.41 12.31
C LYS A 85 -11.54 22.27 13.12
N CYS A 86 -12.10 22.04 14.30
CA CYS A 86 -11.75 20.93 15.14
C CYS A 86 -12.06 19.59 14.44
N GLN A 87 -11.20 18.62 14.62
CA GLN A 87 -11.42 17.27 14.08
C GLN A 87 -12.49 16.52 14.89
N ASP A 88 -13.28 15.70 14.21
CA ASP A 88 -14.20 14.76 14.86
C ASP A 88 -13.42 13.55 15.37
N HIS A 89 -13.02 13.58 16.63
CA HIS A 89 -12.21 12.53 17.26
C HIS A 89 -12.87 11.16 17.27
N SER A 90 -14.20 11.08 17.19
CA SER A 90 -14.93 9.82 17.14
C SER A 90 -14.69 9.02 15.85
N LYS A 91 -14.24 9.70 14.78
CA LYS A 91 -13.92 9.11 13.46
C LYS A 91 -12.43 8.88 13.25
N ALA A 92 -11.61 9.12 14.27
CA ALA A 92 -10.17 8.98 14.13
C ALA A 92 -9.75 7.50 13.93
N THR A 93 -8.87 7.29 12.97
CA THR A 93 -8.15 6.02 12.78
C THR A 93 -6.65 6.27 12.73
N TYR A 94 -5.86 5.22 12.97
CA TYR A 94 -4.42 5.39 13.17
C TYR A 94 -3.59 4.58 12.17
N ALA A 95 -2.62 5.25 11.57
CA ALA A 95 -1.66 4.70 10.62
C ALA A 95 -0.33 4.41 11.34
N LYS A 96 -0.26 3.24 12.00
CA LYS A 96 0.97 2.80 12.68
C LYS A 96 2.12 2.67 11.69
N LYS A 97 3.35 2.98 12.17
CA LYS A 97 4.59 2.80 11.42
C LYS A 97 4.67 1.38 10.85
N ILE A 98 5.11 1.28 9.60
CA ILE A 98 5.29 -0.01 8.91
C ILE A 98 6.55 -0.71 9.45
N SER A 99 6.41 -1.99 9.78
CA SER A 99 7.51 -2.87 10.12
C SER A 99 7.88 -3.80 8.95
N LYS A 100 9.13 -4.28 8.93
CA LYS A 100 9.58 -5.19 7.86
C LYS A 100 8.81 -6.49 7.81
N ILE A 101 8.42 -7.01 8.96
CA ILE A 101 7.70 -8.29 9.08
C ILE A 101 6.27 -8.20 8.49
N GLU A 102 5.66 -7.02 8.47
CA GLU A 102 4.36 -6.84 7.83
C GLU A 102 4.37 -7.14 6.34
N GLY A 103 5.55 -7.12 5.70
CA GLY A 103 5.71 -7.51 4.30
C GLY A 103 5.50 -9.00 4.04
N LEU A 104 5.61 -9.86 5.04
CA LEU A 104 5.36 -11.30 4.86
C LEU A 104 3.90 -11.53 4.44
N ILE A 105 3.74 -12.20 3.30
CA ILE A 105 2.43 -12.53 2.75
C ILE A 105 1.88 -13.75 3.49
N ASP A 106 0.67 -13.61 4.03
CA ASP A 106 -0.14 -14.75 4.46
C ASP A 106 -1.05 -15.16 3.30
N TRP A 107 -0.80 -16.31 2.72
CA TRP A 107 -1.59 -16.82 1.60
C TRP A 107 -3.04 -17.16 1.97
N LYS A 108 -3.37 -17.21 3.26
CA LYS A 108 -4.76 -17.37 3.74
C LYS A 108 -5.59 -16.10 3.66
N ASP A 109 -4.95 -14.94 3.46
CA ASP A 109 -5.63 -13.68 3.18
C ASP A 109 -6.30 -13.74 1.79
N SER A 110 -7.27 -12.86 1.55
CA SER A 110 -7.87 -12.69 0.22
C SER A 110 -6.87 -12.10 -0.78
N ALA A 111 -7.08 -12.35 -2.06
CA ALA A 111 -6.27 -11.78 -3.14
C ALA A 111 -6.24 -10.23 -3.06
N GLU A 112 -7.36 -9.61 -2.71
CA GLU A 112 -7.46 -8.16 -2.54
C GLU A 112 -6.56 -7.64 -1.43
N ASN A 113 -6.56 -8.32 -0.27
CA ASN A 113 -5.72 -7.93 0.87
C ASN A 113 -4.23 -8.12 0.55
N ILE A 114 -3.88 -9.21 -0.14
CA ILE A 114 -2.51 -9.46 -0.58
C ILE A 114 -2.05 -8.41 -1.59
N ILE A 115 -2.88 -8.04 -2.58
CA ILE A 115 -2.56 -6.96 -3.53
C ILE A 115 -2.45 -5.62 -2.81
N GLY A 116 -3.36 -5.32 -1.87
CA GLY A 116 -3.28 -4.14 -1.03
C GLY A 116 -1.96 -4.07 -0.26
N LYS A 117 -1.50 -5.19 0.30
CA LYS A 117 -0.20 -5.30 0.98
C LYS A 117 0.97 -5.08 0.01
N ILE A 118 0.97 -5.74 -1.16
CA ILE A 118 2.01 -5.58 -2.18
C ILE A 118 2.13 -4.11 -2.60
N ASN A 119 1.02 -3.49 -2.95
CA ASN A 119 0.98 -2.11 -3.44
C ASN A 119 1.27 -1.10 -2.32
N GLY A 120 0.69 -1.27 -1.14
CA GLY A 120 0.88 -0.36 0.00
C GLY A 120 2.29 -0.39 0.57
N LEU A 121 2.99 -1.50 0.45
CA LEU A 121 4.37 -1.64 0.94
C LEU A 121 5.43 -1.44 -0.16
N TYR A 122 5.04 -1.18 -1.40
CA TYR A 122 5.97 -0.89 -2.50
C TYR A 122 6.59 0.51 -2.36
N PRO A 123 7.90 0.69 -2.58
CA PRO A 123 8.90 -0.34 -2.88
C PRO A 123 9.50 -0.99 -1.62
N TYR A 124 9.25 -0.44 -0.44
CA TYR A 124 9.84 -0.89 0.82
C TYR A 124 8.84 -0.85 1.97
N PRO A 125 8.80 -1.93 2.82
CA PRO A 125 9.62 -3.14 2.77
C PRO A 125 9.27 -4.08 1.61
N GLY A 126 8.09 -3.92 0.97
CA GLY A 126 7.53 -4.76 -0.06
C GLY A 126 6.80 -5.98 0.49
N GLY A 127 5.80 -6.47 -0.27
CA GLY A 127 5.15 -7.74 0.00
C GLY A 127 6.05 -8.89 -0.44
N TYR A 128 6.31 -9.88 0.41
CA TYR A 128 7.21 -10.99 0.10
C TYR A 128 6.73 -12.32 0.68
N PHE A 129 7.21 -13.39 0.12
CA PHE A 129 7.09 -14.74 0.65
C PHE A 129 8.46 -15.42 0.72
N LEU A 130 8.51 -16.53 1.43
CA LEU A 130 9.71 -17.38 1.52
C LEU A 130 9.50 -18.63 0.68
N PHE A 131 10.53 -19.08 0.02
CA PHE A 131 10.58 -20.36 -0.67
C PHE A 131 11.99 -20.92 -0.59
N GLN A 132 12.14 -22.14 -0.04
CA GLN A 132 13.43 -22.80 0.18
C GLN A 132 14.46 -21.91 0.92
N GLY A 133 13.99 -21.20 1.96
CA GLY A 133 14.82 -20.32 2.78
C GLY A 133 15.20 -18.98 2.14
N GLU A 134 14.78 -18.71 0.92
CA GLU A 134 15.02 -17.46 0.22
C GLU A 134 13.78 -16.56 0.18
N ARG A 135 13.99 -15.26 0.21
CA ARG A 135 12.92 -14.28 0.13
C ARG A 135 12.66 -13.84 -1.32
N TYR A 136 11.40 -13.89 -1.70
CA TYR A 136 10.89 -13.43 -2.98
C TYR A 136 9.91 -12.29 -2.75
N LYS A 137 10.27 -11.09 -3.19
CA LYS A 137 9.43 -9.91 -3.11
C LYS A 137 8.58 -9.80 -4.36
N ILE A 138 7.27 -9.68 -4.21
CA ILE A 138 6.35 -9.39 -5.31
C ILE A 138 6.28 -7.88 -5.46
N LEU A 139 6.65 -7.36 -6.63
CA LEU A 139 6.65 -5.94 -6.93
C LEU A 139 5.38 -5.49 -7.63
N LYS A 140 4.79 -6.39 -8.42
CA LYS A 140 3.52 -6.14 -9.11
C LYS A 140 2.75 -7.43 -9.27
N ALA A 141 1.46 -7.37 -8.97
CA ALA A 141 0.51 -8.47 -9.16
C ALA A 141 -0.86 -7.92 -9.53
N VAL A 142 -1.69 -8.77 -10.14
CA VAL A 142 -3.09 -8.47 -10.44
C VAL A 142 -3.97 -9.58 -9.89
N LYS A 143 -5.21 -9.24 -9.57
CA LYS A 143 -6.21 -10.21 -9.12
C LYS A 143 -6.57 -11.16 -10.24
N SER A 144 -6.78 -12.41 -9.88
CA SER A 144 -7.37 -13.46 -10.71
C SER A 144 -8.43 -14.20 -9.89
N PHE A 145 -9.23 -15.04 -10.55
CA PHE A 145 -10.42 -15.61 -9.94
C PHE A 145 -10.36 -17.15 -9.80
N SER A 146 -9.17 -17.71 -9.95
CA SER A 146 -8.97 -19.15 -9.72
C SER A 146 -8.95 -19.45 -8.22
N GLU A 147 -9.50 -20.59 -7.83
CA GLU A 147 -9.54 -21.05 -6.45
C GLU A 147 -8.94 -22.43 -6.31
N GLU A 148 -7.96 -22.54 -5.46
CA GLU A 148 -7.28 -23.77 -5.03
C GLU A 148 -6.91 -23.61 -3.54
N LYS A 149 -6.17 -24.55 -2.98
CA LYS A 149 -5.64 -24.39 -1.61
C LYS A 149 -4.75 -23.14 -1.53
N PRO A 150 -4.90 -22.29 -0.48
CA PRO A 150 -4.05 -21.14 -0.29
C PRO A 150 -2.55 -21.46 -0.38
N GLY A 151 -1.79 -20.62 -1.07
CA GLY A 151 -0.35 -20.80 -1.30
C GLY A 151 0.02 -21.74 -2.44
N LYS A 152 -0.95 -22.39 -3.09
CA LYS A 152 -0.67 -23.28 -4.23
C LYS A 152 -0.43 -22.48 -5.50
N VAL A 153 0.66 -22.77 -6.19
CA VAL A 153 0.94 -22.26 -7.54
C VAL A 153 0.06 -22.99 -8.55
N ILE A 154 -0.85 -22.29 -9.19
CA ILE A 154 -1.93 -22.86 -10.01
C ILE A 154 -1.49 -23.04 -11.46
N THR A 155 -0.72 -22.11 -11.99
CA THR A 155 -0.32 -22.08 -13.40
C THR A 155 1.19 -21.97 -13.56
N ASN A 156 1.68 -22.23 -14.78
CA ASN A 156 3.09 -22.01 -15.12
C ASN A 156 3.47 -20.53 -15.25
N GLU A 157 2.50 -19.61 -15.16
CA GLU A 157 2.69 -18.15 -15.22
C GLU A 157 2.75 -17.52 -13.83
N LEU A 158 2.96 -18.31 -12.79
CA LEU A 158 3.00 -17.91 -11.38
C LEU A 158 1.70 -17.22 -10.93
N GLU A 159 0.60 -17.91 -11.15
CA GLU A 159 -0.66 -17.60 -10.48
C GLU A 159 -0.70 -18.38 -9.16
N ILE A 160 -1.00 -17.68 -8.06
CA ILE A 160 -0.95 -18.25 -6.71
C ILE A 160 -2.32 -18.10 -6.06
N SER A 161 -2.85 -19.19 -5.55
CA SER A 161 -4.12 -19.21 -4.83
C SER A 161 -4.01 -18.52 -3.48
N CYS A 162 -5.03 -17.77 -3.14
CA CYS A 162 -5.17 -17.04 -1.88
C CYS A 162 -6.29 -17.68 -1.03
N GLY A 163 -6.61 -17.10 0.13
CA GLY A 163 -7.75 -17.53 0.93
C GLY A 163 -9.08 -17.36 0.20
N THR A 164 -9.16 -16.35 -0.67
CA THR A 164 -10.24 -16.13 -1.64
C THR A 164 -9.62 -15.60 -2.92
N ASN A 165 -10.01 -16.16 -4.05
CA ASN A 165 -9.44 -15.84 -5.36
C ASN A 165 -7.94 -16.17 -5.47
N SER A 166 -7.25 -15.57 -6.43
CA SER A 166 -5.83 -15.75 -6.69
C SER A 166 -5.18 -14.45 -7.13
N ILE A 167 -3.85 -14.45 -7.14
CA ILE A 167 -3.08 -13.36 -7.75
C ILE A 167 -2.20 -13.90 -8.88
N LYS A 168 -2.07 -13.13 -9.96
CA LYS A 168 -1.04 -13.33 -10.99
C LYS A 168 0.10 -12.39 -10.72
N VAL A 169 1.30 -12.94 -10.50
CA VAL A 169 2.52 -12.17 -10.32
C VAL A 169 2.98 -11.65 -11.67
N LEU A 170 3.28 -10.36 -11.77
CA LEU A 170 3.76 -9.72 -13.00
C LEU A 170 5.23 -9.31 -12.91
N GLU A 171 5.69 -8.95 -11.71
CA GLU A 171 7.06 -8.55 -11.45
C GLU A 171 7.49 -9.05 -10.06
N ILE A 172 8.70 -9.61 -9.98
CA ILE A 172 9.22 -10.27 -8.78
C ILE A 172 10.70 -9.97 -8.61
N GLN A 173 11.16 -9.99 -7.37
CA GLN A 173 12.56 -9.82 -7.02
C GLN A 173 13.00 -10.89 -6.03
N ARG A 174 13.92 -11.76 -6.44
CA ARG A 174 14.61 -12.68 -5.53
C ARG A 174 15.63 -11.91 -4.69
N GLU A 175 15.82 -12.29 -3.44
CA GLU A 175 16.76 -11.65 -2.53
C GLU A 175 18.17 -11.56 -3.13
N GLY A 176 18.80 -10.38 -3.03
CA GLY A 176 20.12 -10.11 -3.59
C GLY A 176 20.18 -10.02 -5.13
N LYS A 177 19.06 -10.09 -5.83
CA LYS A 177 19.00 -10.00 -7.30
C LYS A 177 18.25 -8.75 -7.75
N LYS A 178 18.34 -8.42 -9.05
CA LYS A 178 17.52 -7.37 -9.67
C LYS A 178 16.06 -7.83 -9.80
N SER A 179 15.14 -6.88 -9.89
CA SER A 179 13.76 -7.15 -10.27
C SER A 179 13.70 -7.74 -11.67
N GLN A 180 12.75 -8.65 -11.88
CA GLN A 180 12.51 -9.30 -13.17
C GLN A 180 11.03 -9.29 -13.48
N LYS A 181 10.69 -9.12 -14.76
CA LYS A 181 9.36 -9.45 -15.23
C LYS A 181 9.14 -10.96 -15.11
N ILE A 182 7.90 -11.36 -14.92
CA ILE A 182 7.59 -12.76 -14.60
C ILE A 182 8.10 -13.73 -15.67
N ASN A 183 8.03 -13.40 -16.95
CA ASN A 183 8.50 -14.25 -18.03
C ASN A 183 10.02 -14.53 -17.94
N GLU A 184 10.82 -13.54 -17.58
CA GLU A 184 12.26 -13.67 -17.37
C GLU A 184 12.56 -14.53 -16.14
N PHE A 185 11.85 -14.28 -15.05
CA PHE A 185 11.98 -15.04 -13.80
C PHE A 185 11.70 -16.53 -13.99
N LEU A 186 10.65 -16.88 -14.72
CA LEU A 186 10.20 -18.25 -14.90
C LEU A 186 11.17 -19.13 -15.70
N THR A 187 12.03 -18.54 -16.53
CA THR A 187 13.03 -19.27 -17.32
C THR A 187 14.01 -20.05 -16.44
N GLY A 188 14.39 -19.50 -15.26
CA GLY A 188 15.34 -20.14 -14.33
C GLY A 188 14.73 -20.49 -12.97
N SER A 189 13.42 -20.32 -12.77
CA SER A 189 12.77 -20.52 -11.48
C SER A 189 12.52 -21.99 -11.16
N GLN A 190 12.72 -22.35 -9.89
CA GLN A 190 12.30 -23.64 -9.34
C GLN A 190 10.84 -23.66 -8.86
N ILE A 191 10.20 -22.49 -8.77
CA ILE A 191 8.80 -22.37 -8.39
C ILE A 191 7.94 -22.75 -9.60
N LYS A 192 7.37 -23.95 -9.57
CA LYS A 192 6.59 -24.51 -10.69
C LYS A 192 5.12 -24.66 -10.30
N LYS A 193 4.26 -24.85 -11.30
CA LYS A 193 2.87 -25.26 -11.08
C LYS A 193 2.82 -26.46 -10.12
N GLY A 194 1.92 -26.40 -9.15
CA GLY A 194 1.75 -27.42 -8.12
C GLY A 194 2.59 -27.20 -6.85
N THR A 195 3.59 -26.27 -6.87
CA THR A 195 4.32 -25.87 -5.65
C THR A 195 3.34 -25.35 -4.63
N ASN A 196 3.51 -25.72 -3.35
CA ASN A 196 2.78 -25.14 -2.23
C ASN A 196 3.74 -24.24 -1.43
N LEU A 197 3.45 -22.95 -1.38
CA LEU A 197 4.27 -21.96 -0.69
C LEU A 197 4.03 -21.90 0.83
N LEU A 198 3.12 -22.73 1.36
CA LEU A 198 2.91 -22.91 2.81
C LEU A 198 3.73 -24.07 3.37
N ASP A 199 4.21 -24.98 2.55
CA ASP A 199 4.97 -26.16 2.96
C ASP A 199 6.49 -25.90 3.02
N VAL A 200 6.90 -24.68 3.44
CA VAL A 200 8.30 -24.19 3.43
C VAL A 200 8.89 -24.20 4.84
#